data_9cd1d55337fb419d6598e4d024f416ac
#
_entry.id   9cd1d55337fb419d6598e4d024f416ac
#
_cell.length_a   1.000
_cell.length_b   1.000
_cell.length_c   1.000
_cell.angle_alpha   90.00
_cell.angle_beta   90.00
_cell.angle_gamma   90.00
#
_symmetry.space_group_name_H-M   'P 1'
#
loop_
_entity.id
_entity.type
_entity.pdbx_description
1 polymer ?
#
loop_
_entity_poly.entity_id
_entity_poly.type
_entity_poly.pdbx_seq_one_letter_code
_entity_poly.pdbx_strand_id
1 'polypeptide(L)'
;MIQAKDWRTDKAQVARDQAKFNGKFPILEKHAADVRSMVGVAEQAIADCSDLGYTLDQGKPEQTLIWKEINTWLKSRLDWLANDYGAILDYKTTASANPEDFARQIIRMGYDMQAAFYVRGMEALTGKTPAFVFLVQEITPPYACSFIGMPPAFMSLGLGKVEVAIDMWRQCMEAGKWPAYPSRIHWCEPPGWAASQWEERIQQQAMSGDWLELANTP
;
A
#
# COMPACT_ATOMS: atom_id res chain seq x y z
N MET A 1 -14.34 -20.04 -8.63
CA MET A 1 -14.81 -18.85 -9.36
C MET A 1 -16.33 -18.78 -9.27
N ILE A 2 -16.90 -17.58 -9.25
CA ILE A 2 -18.33 -17.35 -9.09
C ILE A 2 -18.86 -16.63 -10.33
N GLN A 3 -19.85 -17.24 -11.00
CA GLN A 3 -20.51 -16.68 -12.19
C GLN A 3 -21.53 -15.63 -11.75
N ALA A 4 -21.09 -14.39 -11.62
CA ALA A 4 -21.94 -13.24 -11.35
C ALA A 4 -21.31 -11.97 -11.93
N LYS A 5 -22.16 -10.98 -12.26
CA LYS A 5 -21.70 -9.69 -12.76
C LYS A 5 -20.98 -8.89 -11.65
N ASP A 6 -21.52 -8.95 -10.44
CA ASP A 6 -20.99 -8.30 -9.25
C ASP A 6 -21.52 -8.98 -7.97
N TRP A 7 -21.21 -8.43 -6.80
CA TRP A 7 -21.59 -8.98 -5.50
C TRP A 7 -22.94 -8.47 -4.97
N ARG A 8 -23.73 -7.74 -5.76
CA ARG A 8 -24.97 -7.08 -5.28
C ARG A 8 -26.16 -8.01 -5.21
N THR A 9 -26.16 -9.13 -5.94
CA THR A 9 -27.29 -10.09 -5.92
C THR A 9 -27.16 -11.06 -4.75
N ASP A 10 -28.29 -11.45 -4.14
CA ASP A 10 -28.34 -12.42 -3.04
C ASP A 10 -27.65 -13.74 -3.42
N LYS A 11 -27.87 -14.22 -4.65
CA LYS A 11 -27.22 -15.44 -5.16
C LYS A 11 -25.69 -15.32 -5.14
N ALA A 12 -25.14 -14.17 -5.55
CA ALA A 12 -23.69 -13.94 -5.53
C ALA A 12 -23.15 -13.83 -4.10
N GLN A 13 -23.89 -13.18 -3.20
CA GLN A 13 -23.52 -13.08 -1.80
C GLN A 13 -23.52 -14.43 -1.11
N VAL A 14 -24.56 -15.23 -1.28
CA VAL A 14 -24.62 -16.61 -0.75
C VAL A 14 -23.46 -17.45 -1.27
N ALA A 15 -23.17 -17.42 -2.57
CA ALA A 15 -22.06 -18.17 -3.17
C ALA A 15 -20.70 -17.69 -2.62
N ARG A 16 -20.53 -16.38 -2.39
CA ARG A 16 -19.34 -15.80 -1.76
C ARG A 16 -19.15 -16.33 -0.34
N ASP A 17 -20.22 -16.27 0.46
CA ASP A 17 -20.16 -16.63 1.87
C ASP A 17 -19.96 -18.14 2.04
N GLN A 18 -20.57 -18.95 1.18
CA GLN A 18 -20.31 -20.40 1.12
C GLN A 18 -18.86 -20.71 0.73
N ALA A 19 -18.29 -19.97 -0.23
CA ALA A 19 -16.88 -20.14 -0.61
C ALA A 19 -15.95 -19.81 0.57
N LYS A 20 -16.22 -18.71 1.29
CA LYS A 20 -15.45 -18.32 2.50
C LYS A 20 -15.58 -19.37 3.60
N PHE A 21 -16.78 -19.86 3.86
CA PHE A 21 -17.02 -20.92 4.85
C PHE A 21 -16.20 -22.19 4.52
N ASN A 22 -16.04 -22.51 3.24
CA ASN A 22 -15.21 -23.62 2.79
C ASN A 22 -13.71 -23.29 2.70
N GLY A 23 -13.23 -22.20 3.30
CA GLY A 23 -11.82 -21.79 3.30
C GLY A 23 -11.30 -21.34 1.93
N LYS A 24 -12.18 -20.99 0.99
CA LYS A 24 -11.81 -20.54 -0.37
C LYS A 24 -11.91 -19.03 -0.50
N PHE A 25 -11.03 -18.45 -1.31
CA PHE A 25 -11.12 -17.05 -1.71
C PHE A 25 -12.09 -16.89 -2.88
N PRO A 26 -13.25 -16.23 -2.68
CA PRO A 26 -14.22 -16.03 -3.75
C PRO A 26 -13.74 -14.97 -4.74
N ILE A 27 -13.74 -15.28 -6.01
CA ILE A 27 -13.45 -14.36 -7.11
C ILE A 27 -14.54 -14.44 -8.16
N LEU A 28 -14.94 -13.29 -8.72
CA LEU A 28 -15.84 -13.24 -9.87
C LEU A 28 -15.12 -13.78 -11.11
N GLU A 29 -15.81 -14.58 -11.89
CA GLU A 29 -15.24 -15.25 -13.08
C GLU A 29 -14.62 -14.24 -14.05
N LYS A 30 -15.26 -13.08 -14.25
CA LYS A 30 -14.77 -12.02 -15.13
C LYS A 30 -13.40 -11.44 -14.75
N HIS A 31 -13.00 -11.55 -13.48
CA HIS A 31 -11.69 -11.09 -13.00
C HIS A 31 -10.64 -12.20 -12.92
N ALA A 32 -11.04 -13.45 -13.15
CA ALA A 32 -10.13 -14.57 -12.97
C ALA A 32 -9.01 -14.61 -14.02
N ALA A 33 -9.26 -14.11 -15.22
CA ALA A 33 -8.24 -14.01 -16.26
C ALA A 33 -7.22 -12.93 -15.91
N ASP A 34 -7.69 -11.73 -15.54
CA ASP A 34 -6.84 -10.61 -15.14
C ASP A 34 -5.93 -10.98 -13.97
N VAL A 35 -6.50 -11.59 -12.92
CA VAL A 35 -5.72 -12.03 -11.75
C VAL A 35 -4.65 -13.04 -12.13
N ARG A 36 -4.96 -14.02 -13.00
CA ARG A 36 -3.95 -14.98 -13.47
C ARG A 36 -2.84 -14.31 -14.26
N SER A 37 -3.20 -13.36 -15.12
CA SER A 37 -2.21 -12.59 -15.88
C SER A 37 -1.33 -11.74 -14.96
N MET A 38 -1.93 -11.05 -13.97
CA MET A 38 -1.18 -10.29 -12.97
C MET A 38 -0.20 -11.17 -12.20
N VAL A 39 -0.65 -12.33 -11.72
CA VAL A 39 0.23 -13.27 -11.00
C VAL A 39 1.40 -13.71 -11.87
N GLY A 40 1.14 -14.14 -13.12
CA GLY A 40 2.20 -14.55 -14.02
C GLY A 40 3.21 -13.45 -14.33
N VAL A 41 2.75 -12.20 -14.51
CA VAL A 41 3.64 -11.04 -14.72
C VAL A 41 4.46 -10.76 -13.47
N ALA A 42 3.86 -10.82 -12.27
CA ALA A 42 4.57 -10.58 -11.02
C ALA A 42 5.63 -11.67 -10.75
N GLU A 43 5.29 -12.95 -10.96
CA GLU A 43 6.24 -14.07 -10.83
C GLU A 43 7.42 -13.93 -11.80
N GLN A 44 7.16 -13.57 -13.07
CA GLN A 44 8.20 -13.32 -14.05
C GLN A 44 9.07 -12.12 -13.66
N ALA A 45 8.46 -11.02 -13.21
CA ALA A 45 9.20 -9.84 -12.76
C ALA A 45 10.14 -10.16 -11.59
N ILE A 46 9.71 -11.00 -10.63
CA ILE A 46 10.55 -11.45 -9.51
C ILE A 46 11.72 -12.31 -10.03
N ALA A 47 11.44 -13.21 -10.97
CA ALA A 47 12.47 -14.08 -11.54
C ALA A 47 13.55 -13.30 -12.34
N ASP A 48 13.13 -12.22 -13.00
CA ASP A 48 14.01 -11.38 -13.83
C ASP A 48 14.78 -10.32 -13.02
N CYS A 49 14.37 -10.04 -11.77
CA CYS A 49 14.99 -9.02 -10.92
C CYS A 49 16.23 -9.58 -10.19
N SER A 50 17.40 -9.50 -10.84
CA SER A 50 18.67 -9.94 -10.24
C SER A 50 19.01 -9.19 -8.94
N ASP A 51 18.64 -7.93 -8.84
CA ASP A 51 18.96 -7.07 -7.68
C ASP A 51 18.18 -7.48 -6.41
N LEU A 52 17.05 -8.17 -6.57
CA LEU A 52 16.29 -8.70 -5.44
C LEU A 52 17.09 -9.82 -4.72
N GLY A 53 17.83 -10.63 -5.47
CA GLY A 53 18.66 -11.70 -4.93
C GLY A 53 17.89 -12.89 -4.36
N TYR A 54 16.56 -12.94 -4.54
CA TYR A 54 15.69 -14.00 -4.01
C TYR A 54 14.65 -14.42 -5.05
N THR A 55 14.21 -15.68 -4.95
CA THR A 55 13.04 -16.25 -5.61
C THR A 55 11.95 -16.52 -4.57
N LEU A 56 10.69 -16.66 -4.98
CA LEU A 56 9.55 -16.82 -4.05
C LEU A 56 9.68 -18.06 -3.14
N ASP A 57 10.29 -19.15 -3.62
CA ASP A 57 10.52 -20.39 -2.87
C ASP A 57 11.61 -20.25 -1.78
N GLN A 58 12.44 -19.22 -1.85
CA GLN A 58 13.45 -18.90 -0.82
C GLN A 58 12.89 -18.11 0.37
N GLY A 59 11.58 -17.98 0.47
CA GLY A 59 10.91 -17.28 1.57
C GLY A 59 9.57 -17.88 1.93
N LYS A 60 8.88 -17.22 2.85
CA LYS A 60 7.56 -17.62 3.36
C LYS A 60 6.56 -16.48 3.21
N PRO A 61 5.37 -16.75 2.64
CA PRO A 61 4.32 -15.76 2.57
C PRO A 61 3.62 -15.58 3.93
N GLU A 62 2.96 -14.44 4.10
CA GLU A 62 1.99 -14.16 5.16
C GLU A 62 2.54 -14.39 6.58
N GLN A 63 3.80 -13.98 6.83
CA GLN A 63 4.44 -14.18 8.13
C GLN A 63 3.95 -13.15 9.15
N THR A 64 3.34 -13.63 10.22
CA THR A 64 2.89 -12.79 11.32
C THR A 64 3.99 -12.62 12.35
N LEU A 65 4.32 -11.38 12.68
CA LEU A 65 5.21 -10.99 13.76
C LEU A 65 4.37 -10.49 14.94
N ILE A 66 4.69 -10.94 16.14
CA ILE A 66 4.10 -10.43 17.39
C ILE A 66 5.24 -10.21 18.37
N TRP A 67 5.40 -8.98 18.84
CA TRP A 67 6.43 -8.62 19.82
C TRP A 67 5.88 -7.64 20.84
N LYS A 68 6.66 -7.40 21.89
CA LYS A 68 6.26 -6.50 22.96
C LYS A 68 7.33 -5.42 23.15
N GLU A 69 6.90 -4.18 23.19
CA GLU A 69 7.76 -3.07 23.57
C GLU A 69 7.20 -2.40 24.84
N ILE A 70 8.01 -2.41 25.90
CA ILE A 70 7.57 -1.96 27.24
C ILE A 70 6.30 -2.72 27.64
N ASN A 71 5.14 -2.08 27.61
CA ASN A 71 3.84 -2.68 27.96
C ASN A 71 2.86 -2.79 26.78
N THR A 72 3.33 -2.54 25.53
CA THR A 72 2.49 -2.54 24.34
C THR A 72 2.80 -3.76 23.48
N TRP A 73 1.78 -4.57 23.18
CA TRP A 73 1.86 -5.62 22.19
C TRP A 73 1.70 -5.04 20.80
N LEU A 74 2.63 -5.38 19.93
CA LEU A 74 2.70 -4.94 18.55
C LEU A 74 2.55 -6.16 17.63
N LYS A 75 1.92 -5.96 16.47
CA LYS A 75 1.66 -7.02 15.51
C LYS A 75 1.80 -6.49 14.10
N SER A 76 2.49 -7.23 13.25
CA SER A 76 2.51 -7.03 11.80
C SER A 76 2.31 -8.35 11.07
N ARG A 77 1.99 -8.27 9.77
CA ARG A 77 1.95 -9.42 8.88
C ARG A 77 2.64 -9.03 7.58
N LEU A 78 3.73 -9.73 7.31
CA LEU A 78 4.56 -9.54 6.13
C LEU A 78 3.95 -10.32 4.96
N ASP A 79 3.87 -9.73 3.78
CA ASP A 79 3.39 -10.44 2.60
C ASP A 79 4.35 -11.57 2.22
N TRP A 80 5.66 -11.31 2.26
CA TRP A 80 6.68 -12.32 2.06
C TRP A 80 7.96 -11.97 2.83
N LEU A 81 8.60 -13.00 3.42
CA LEU A 81 9.84 -12.89 4.19
C LEU A 81 10.85 -13.94 3.72
N ALA A 82 12.07 -13.51 3.37
CA ALA A 82 13.16 -14.41 3.03
C ALA A 82 13.50 -15.38 4.19
N ASN A 83 13.85 -16.65 3.88
CA ASN A 83 14.15 -17.67 4.88
C ASN A 83 15.34 -17.32 5.76
N ASP A 84 16.30 -16.56 5.25
CA ASP A 84 17.47 -16.06 5.97
C ASP A 84 17.22 -14.73 6.71
N TYR A 85 16.01 -14.18 6.60
CA TYR A 85 15.60 -12.88 7.14
C TYR A 85 16.34 -11.68 6.53
N GLY A 86 16.89 -11.83 5.32
CA GLY A 86 17.63 -10.78 4.64
C GLY A 86 16.75 -9.75 3.92
N ALA A 87 15.52 -10.13 3.53
CA ALA A 87 14.60 -9.27 2.80
C ALA A 87 13.13 -9.48 3.18
N ILE A 88 12.36 -8.39 3.12
CA ILE A 88 10.90 -8.37 3.13
C ILE A 88 10.45 -7.85 1.77
N LEU A 89 9.55 -8.58 1.10
CA LEU A 89 8.86 -8.14 -0.10
C LEU A 89 7.40 -7.87 0.26
N ASP A 90 6.93 -6.67 -0.05
CA ASP A 90 5.55 -6.24 0.19
C ASP A 90 4.90 -5.89 -1.15
N TYR A 91 3.79 -6.55 -1.47
CA TYR A 91 3.12 -6.44 -2.76
C TYR A 91 2.05 -5.35 -2.75
N LYS A 92 2.14 -4.43 -3.70
CA LYS A 92 1.19 -3.32 -3.85
C LYS A 92 0.62 -3.27 -5.26
N THR A 93 -0.69 -3.13 -5.36
CA THR A 93 -1.35 -2.81 -6.63
C THR A 93 -1.65 -1.32 -6.74
N THR A 94 -1.49 -0.76 -7.93
CA THR A 94 -1.61 0.67 -8.18
C THR A 94 -2.12 0.97 -9.59
N ALA A 95 -2.49 2.22 -9.85
CA ALA A 95 -2.79 2.69 -11.20
C ALA A 95 -1.51 3.01 -12.02
N SER A 96 -0.39 3.32 -11.35
CA SER A 96 0.92 3.57 -11.98
C SER A 96 2.02 2.94 -11.14
N ALA A 97 2.81 2.06 -11.75
CA ALA A 97 4.02 1.47 -11.15
C ALA A 97 5.28 2.30 -11.41
N ASN A 98 5.14 3.54 -11.92
CA ASN A 98 6.27 4.46 -12.09
C ASN A 98 6.90 4.76 -10.73
N PRO A 99 8.23 4.57 -10.56
CA PRO A 99 8.92 4.79 -9.28
C PRO A 99 8.76 6.19 -8.71
N GLU A 100 8.74 7.23 -9.54
CA GLU A 100 8.58 8.63 -9.09
C GLU A 100 7.18 8.89 -8.56
N ASP A 101 6.15 8.34 -9.19
CA ASP A 101 4.76 8.42 -8.73
C ASP A 101 4.58 7.65 -7.43
N PHE A 102 5.16 6.47 -7.34
CA PHE A 102 5.06 5.64 -6.16
C PHE A 102 5.80 6.24 -4.97
N ALA A 103 6.91 6.96 -5.16
CA ALA A 103 7.59 7.69 -4.10
C ALA A 103 6.66 8.71 -3.40
N ARG A 104 5.83 9.43 -4.17
CA ARG A 104 4.78 10.31 -3.60
C ARG A 104 3.69 9.51 -2.88
N GLN A 105 3.35 8.35 -3.41
CA GLN A 105 2.35 7.45 -2.80
C GLN A 105 2.84 6.86 -1.49
N ILE A 106 4.12 6.53 -1.33
CA ILE A 106 4.73 6.08 -0.07
C ILE A 106 4.38 7.04 1.06
N ILE A 107 4.60 8.35 0.86
CA ILE A 107 4.30 9.37 1.87
C ILE A 107 2.81 9.51 2.10
N ARG A 108 2.01 9.58 1.04
CA ARG A 108 0.56 9.80 1.13
C ARG A 108 -0.16 8.66 1.85
N MET A 109 0.29 7.43 1.64
CA MET A 109 -0.33 6.22 2.18
C MET A 109 0.30 5.74 3.49
N GLY A 110 1.39 6.39 3.94
CA GLY A 110 2.12 5.98 5.14
C GLY A 110 2.89 4.66 4.97
N TYR A 111 3.29 4.31 3.75
CA TYR A 111 4.06 3.10 3.49
C TYR A 111 5.46 3.14 4.08
N ASP A 112 6.01 4.32 4.31
CA ASP A 112 7.23 4.53 5.08
C ASP A 112 7.07 4.05 6.53
N MET A 113 5.92 4.32 7.16
CA MET A 113 5.60 3.79 8.49
C MET A 113 5.46 2.27 8.47
N GLN A 114 4.77 1.72 7.46
CA GLN A 114 4.61 0.28 7.32
C GLN A 114 5.96 -0.41 7.22
N ALA A 115 6.83 0.05 6.33
CA ALA A 115 8.16 -0.52 6.13
C ALA A 115 9.01 -0.46 7.42
N ALA A 116 9.07 0.71 8.05
CA ALA A 116 9.81 0.90 9.30
C ALA A 116 9.27 0.03 10.44
N PHE A 117 7.95 -0.08 10.56
CA PHE A 117 7.30 -0.91 11.58
C PHE A 117 7.58 -2.41 11.40
N TYR A 118 7.57 -2.89 10.14
CA TYR A 118 7.86 -4.29 9.84
C TYR A 118 9.32 -4.65 10.12
N VAL A 119 10.25 -3.80 9.67
CA VAL A 119 11.68 -3.99 9.94
C VAL A 119 11.97 -3.93 11.44
N ARG A 120 11.36 -2.99 12.18
CA ARG A 120 11.47 -2.90 13.66
C ARG A 120 11.00 -4.19 14.34
N GLY A 121 9.92 -4.79 13.89
CA GLY A 121 9.43 -6.06 14.41
C GLY A 121 10.41 -7.21 14.15
N MET A 122 11.02 -7.26 12.96
CA MET A 122 12.05 -8.24 12.64
C MET A 122 13.30 -8.06 13.51
N GLU A 123 13.76 -6.84 13.66
CA GLU A 123 14.91 -6.53 14.52
C GLU A 123 14.65 -6.94 15.98
N ALA A 124 13.46 -6.62 16.52
CA ALA A 124 13.08 -6.99 17.88
C ALA A 124 13.04 -8.51 18.10
N LEU A 125 12.61 -9.30 17.11
CA LEU A 125 12.44 -10.74 17.23
C LEU A 125 13.68 -11.56 16.86
N THR A 126 14.50 -11.05 15.93
CA THR A 126 15.58 -11.83 15.30
C THR A 126 16.95 -11.18 15.42
N GLY A 127 17.02 -9.91 15.80
CA GLY A 127 18.25 -9.10 15.76
C GLY A 127 18.71 -8.74 14.34
N LYS A 128 17.94 -9.06 13.29
CA LYS A 128 18.27 -8.78 11.90
C LYS A 128 17.44 -7.62 11.35
N THR A 129 18.07 -6.79 10.54
CA THR A 129 17.46 -5.65 9.86
C THR A 129 17.35 -5.96 8.37
N PRO A 130 16.23 -6.58 7.89
CA PRO A 130 16.05 -6.94 6.50
C PRO A 130 15.97 -5.71 5.59
N ALA A 131 16.38 -5.88 4.33
CA ALA A 131 16.02 -4.94 3.27
C ALA A 131 14.50 -4.96 3.07
N PHE A 132 13.90 -3.79 2.86
CA PHE A 132 12.47 -3.69 2.58
C PHE A 132 12.25 -3.24 1.14
N VAL A 133 11.49 -4.02 0.38
CA VAL A 133 11.21 -3.76 -1.03
C VAL A 133 9.71 -3.88 -1.30
N PHE A 134 9.13 -2.88 -1.95
CA PHE A 134 7.81 -3.00 -2.53
C PHE A 134 7.90 -3.61 -3.93
N LEU A 135 7.12 -4.66 -4.19
CA LEU A 135 6.75 -5.07 -5.54
C LEU A 135 5.46 -4.34 -5.91
N VAL A 136 5.57 -3.38 -6.80
CA VAL A 136 4.45 -2.52 -7.22
C VAL A 136 3.97 -2.97 -8.58
N GLN A 137 2.68 -3.27 -8.72
CA GLN A 137 2.10 -3.74 -9.97
C GLN A 137 0.91 -2.91 -10.41
N GLU A 138 0.84 -2.58 -11.69
CA GLU A 138 -0.33 -1.95 -12.29
C GLU A 138 -1.51 -2.91 -12.41
N ILE A 139 -2.73 -2.37 -12.21
CA ILE A 139 -3.98 -3.15 -12.27
C ILE A 139 -4.55 -3.24 -13.68
N THR A 140 -3.93 -2.60 -14.65
CA THR A 140 -4.33 -2.60 -16.06
C THR A 140 -3.26 -3.26 -16.94
N PRO A 141 -3.63 -3.93 -18.02
CA PRO A 141 -2.65 -4.49 -18.95
C PRO A 141 -1.66 -3.44 -19.47
N PRO A 142 -0.37 -3.74 -19.59
CA PRO A 142 0.26 -5.05 -19.45
C PRO A 142 0.60 -5.49 -18.02
N TYR A 143 0.03 -4.86 -16.98
CA TYR A 143 0.27 -5.16 -15.55
C TYR A 143 1.74 -4.94 -15.15
N ALA A 144 2.31 -3.84 -15.64
CA ALA A 144 3.73 -3.51 -15.42
C ALA A 144 4.10 -3.53 -13.94
N CYS A 145 5.30 -4.05 -13.65
CA CYS A 145 5.84 -4.13 -12.31
C CYS A 145 7.07 -3.24 -12.14
N SER A 146 7.27 -2.73 -10.92
CA SER A 146 8.53 -2.15 -10.49
C SER A 146 8.88 -2.58 -9.07
N PHE A 147 10.19 -2.59 -8.75
CA PHE A 147 10.69 -2.87 -7.41
C PHE A 147 11.18 -1.57 -6.79
N ILE A 148 10.65 -1.23 -5.63
CA ILE A 148 10.95 0.03 -4.96
C ILE A 148 11.56 -0.29 -3.59
N GLY A 149 12.88 -0.18 -3.50
CA GLY A 149 13.60 -0.33 -2.24
C GLY A 149 13.37 0.88 -1.33
N MET A 150 13.41 0.65 -0.03
CA MET A 150 13.25 1.69 0.98
C MET A 150 14.62 2.19 1.45
N PRO A 151 15.09 3.37 0.96
CA PRO A 151 16.36 3.93 1.37
C PRO A 151 16.35 4.43 2.82
N PRO A 152 17.52 4.62 3.46
CA PRO A 152 17.62 5.03 4.87
C PRO A 152 16.82 6.28 5.22
N ALA A 153 16.68 7.23 4.30
CA ALA A 153 15.92 8.46 4.52
C ALA A 153 14.42 8.17 4.75
N PHE A 154 13.80 7.30 3.94
CA PHE A 154 12.41 6.88 4.15
C PHE A 154 12.26 6.03 5.42
N MET A 155 13.22 5.15 5.68
CA MET A 155 13.19 4.31 6.88
C MET A 155 13.27 5.16 8.15
N SER A 156 14.14 6.15 8.21
CA SER A 156 14.26 7.08 9.35
C SER A 156 13.00 7.92 9.55
N LEU A 157 12.42 8.45 8.46
CA LEU A 157 11.16 9.18 8.50
C LEU A 157 10.02 8.31 9.03
N GLY A 158 9.90 7.09 8.50
CA GLY A 158 8.89 6.12 8.93
C GLY A 158 9.06 5.73 10.38
N LEU A 159 10.29 5.48 10.84
CA LEU A 159 10.59 5.13 12.22
C LEU A 159 10.16 6.22 13.21
N GLY A 160 10.49 7.48 12.93
CA GLY A 160 10.06 8.60 13.76
C GLY A 160 8.53 8.70 13.89
N LYS A 161 7.81 8.46 12.78
CA LYS A 161 6.33 8.41 12.81
C LYS A 161 5.80 7.23 13.62
N VAL A 162 6.44 6.06 13.51
CA VAL A 162 6.08 4.85 14.29
C VAL A 162 6.25 5.09 15.77
N GLU A 163 7.36 5.72 16.21
CA GLU A 163 7.62 6.05 17.61
C GLU A 163 6.52 6.93 18.18
N VAL A 164 6.18 8.01 17.48
CA VAL A 164 5.08 8.90 17.88
C VAL A 164 3.75 8.15 17.98
N ALA A 165 3.45 7.30 17.00
CA ALA A 165 2.21 6.53 17.00
C ALA A 165 2.11 5.56 18.18
N ILE A 166 3.20 4.85 18.52
CA ILE A 166 3.26 3.95 19.67
C ILE A 166 3.11 4.73 20.98
N ASP A 167 3.74 5.89 21.11
CA ASP A 167 3.63 6.74 22.29
C ASP A 167 2.21 7.28 22.48
N MET A 168 1.59 7.76 21.42
CA MET A 168 0.19 8.20 21.44
C MET A 168 -0.75 7.04 21.85
N TRP A 169 -0.53 5.86 21.30
CA TRP A 169 -1.31 4.66 21.69
C TRP A 169 -1.20 4.37 23.18
N ARG A 170 0.03 4.37 23.73
CA ARG A 170 0.27 4.13 25.15
C ARG A 170 -0.41 5.16 26.04
N GLN A 171 -0.29 6.45 25.69
CA GLN A 171 -0.96 7.52 26.43
C GLN A 171 -2.48 7.38 26.43
N CYS A 172 -3.07 7.03 25.29
CA CYS A 172 -4.51 6.77 25.18
C CYS A 172 -4.95 5.57 26.03
N MET A 173 -4.15 4.50 26.02
CA MET A 173 -4.43 3.31 26.84
C MET A 173 -4.36 3.61 28.34
N GLU A 174 -3.35 4.34 28.79
CA GLU A 174 -3.18 4.75 30.18
C GLU A 174 -4.30 5.69 30.65
N ALA A 175 -4.65 6.66 29.82
CA ALA A 175 -5.70 7.65 30.14
C ALA A 175 -7.12 7.07 29.98
N GLY A 176 -7.30 5.95 29.30
CA GLY A 176 -8.62 5.43 28.90
C GLY A 176 -9.39 6.39 27.98
N LYS A 177 -8.71 7.28 27.27
CA LYS A 177 -9.28 8.33 26.42
C LYS A 177 -8.70 8.30 25.02
N TRP A 178 -9.58 8.30 24.04
CA TRP A 178 -9.24 8.30 22.62
C TRP A 178 -9.73 9.59 22.00
N PRO A 179 -8.86 10.60 21.82
CA PRO A 179 -9.26 11.89 21.28
C PRO A 179 -9.73 11.76 19.83
N ALA A 180 -10.85 12.42 19.54
CA ALA A 180 -11.37 12.58 18.18
C ALA A 180 -11.10 14.01 17.69
N TYR A 181 -11.49 14.31 16.46
CA TYR A 181 -11.47 15.68 15.98
C TYR A 181 -12.36 16.58 16.85
N PRO A 182 -11.92 17.79 17.17
CA PRO A 182 -12.73 18.72 17.94
C PRO A 182 -14.11 18.96 17.28
N SER A 183 -15.19 18.96 18.07
CA SER A 183 -16.55 19.22 17.59
C SER A 183 -16.73 20.71 17.31
N ARG A 184 -16.17 21.18 16.19
CA ARG A 184 -16.26 22.55 15.71
C ARG A 184 -16.21 22.59 14.19
N ILE A 185 -16.61 23.71 13.58
CA ILE A 185 -16.39 23.94 12.15
C ILE A 185 -14.89 24.15 11.92
N HIS A 186 -14.31 23.33 11.04
CA HIS A 186 -12.93 23.48 10.58
C HIS A 186 -12.96 24.23 9.23
N TRP A 187 -12.50 25.46 9.23
CA TRP A 187 -12.31 26.23 8.00
C TRP A 187 -11.04 25.76 7.33
N CYS A 188 -11.19 25.20 6.12
CA CYS A 188 -10.06 24.68 5.35
C CYS A 188 -9.60 25.72 4.35
N GLU A 189 -8.30 25.98 4.35
CA GLU A 189 -7.67 26.78 3.32
C GLU A 189 -7.43 25.93 2.06
N PRO A 190 -7.57 26.49 0.85
CA PRO A 190 -7.21 25.76 -0.37
C PRO A 190 -5.71 25.45 -0.36
N PRO A 191 -5.31 24.28 -0.91
CA PRO A 191 -3.88 23.99 -1.07
C PRO A 191 -3.19 25.09 -1.88
N GLY A 192 -1.95 25.45 -1.51
CA GLY A 192 -1.22 26.57 -2.12
C GLY A 192 -1.08 26.47 -3.66
N TRP A 193 -1.03 25.26 -4.20
CA TRP A 193 -0.98 25.03 -5.64
C TRP A 193 -2.31 25.31 -6.37
N ALA A 194 -3.45 25.33 -5.66
CA ALA A 194 -4.77 25.46 -6.30
C ALA A 194 -4.97 26.84 -6.94
N ALA A 195 -4.51 27.90 -6.27
CA ALA A 195 -4.56 29.25 -6.82
C ALA A 195 -3.67 29.38 -8.06
N SER A 196 -2.43 28.89 -8.00
CA SER A 196 -1.50 28.95 -9.12
C SER A 196 -2.00 28.19 -10.35
N GLN A 197 -2.56 26.97 -10.16
CA GLN A 197 -3.15 26.21 -11.26
C GLN A 197 -4.34 26.96 -11.90
N TRP A 198 -5.15 27.62 -11.07
CA TRP A 198 -6.28 28.39 -11.60
C TRP A 198 -5.82 29.60 -12.38
N GLU A 199 -4.82 30.33 -11.89
CA GLU A 199 -4.22 31.48 -12.58
C GLU A 199 -3.58 31.06 -13.92
N GLU A 200 -2.83 29.96 -13.96
CA GLU A 200 -2.27 29.42 -15.20
C GLU A 200 -3.36 29.06 -16.20
N ARG A 201 -4.45 28.44 -15.73
CA ARG A 201 -5.59 28.08 -16.57
C ARG A 201 -6.28 29.32 -17.17
N ILE A 202 -6.47 30.38 -16.37
CA ILE A 202 -7.03 31.66 -16.86
C ILE A 202 -6.10 32.29 -17.91
N GLN A 203 -4.79 32.27 -17.68
CA GLN A 203 -3.83 32.83 -18.62
C GLN A 203 -3.83 32.06 -19.96
N GLN A 204 -3.84 30.73 -19.92
CA GLN A 204 -3.94 29.89 -21.11
C GLN A 204 -5.22 30.17 -21.89
N GLN A 205 -6.35 30.33 -21.22
CA GLN A 205 -7.62 30.68 -21.85
C GLN A 205 -7.61 32.07 -22.49
N ALA A 206 -7.04 33.05 -21.81
CA ALA A 206 -6.93 34.40 -22.35
C ALA A 206 -6.07 34.45 -23.63
N MET A 207 -5.12 33.51 -23.76
CA MET A 207 -4.25 33.38 -24.93
C MET A 207 -4.91 32.58 -26.08
N SER A 208 -5.77 31.59 -25.77
CA SER A 208 -6.43 30.74 -26.77
C SER A 208 -7.72 31.32 -27.34
N GLY A 209 -8.37 32.22 -26.60
CA GLY A 209 -9.64 32.84 -27.01
C GLY A 209 -10.84 31.89 -27.05
N ASP A 210 -10.68 30.63 -26.69
CA ASP A 210 -11.72 29.61 -26.82
C ASP A 210 -12.14 29.02 -25.48
N TRP A 211 -13.34 29.42 -25.05
CA TRP A 211 -13.97 28.95 -23.78
C TRP A 211 -14.57 27.54 -23.90
N LEU A 212 -14.70 27.00 -25.11
CA LEU A 212 -15.39 25.71 -25.35
C LEU A 212 -14.44 24.50 -25.28
N GLU A 213 -13.14 24.68 -25.44
CA GLU A 213 -12.17 23.58 -25.35
C GLU A 213 -11.98 23.04 -23.92
N LEU A 214 -12.23 23.84 -22.90
CA LEU A 214 -12.09 23.43 -21.49
C LEU A 214 -13.20 22.53 -20.96
N ALA A 215 -14.37 22.54 -21.58
CA ALA A 215 -15.47 21.66 -21.20
C ALA A 215 -15.22 20.18 -21.56
N ASN A 216 -14.19 19.91 -22.39
CA ASN A 216 -13.88 18.59 -22.92
C ASN A 216 -12.56 17.98 -22.38
N THR A 217 -11.89 18.66 -21.43
CA THR A 217 -10.66 18.07 -20.82
C THR A 217 -11.06 17.38 -19.52
N PRO A 218 -10.77 16.05 -19.40
CA PRO A 218 -11.15 15.21 -18.26
C PRO A 218 -10.48 15.60 -16.95
#